data_366bcd2e8d629fbdc6f989dd7495265d
#
_entry.id   366bcd2e8d629fbdc6f989dd7495265d
#
_cell.length_a   1.000
_cell.length_b   1.000
_cell.length_c   1.000
_cell.angle_alpha   90.00
_cell.angle_beta   90.00
_cell.angle_gamma   90.00
#
_symmetry.space_group_name_H-M   'P 1'
#
loop_
_entity.id
_entity.type
_entity.pdbx_description
1 polymer ?
#
loop_
_entity_poly.entity_id
_entity_poly.type
_entity_poly.pdbx_seq_one_letter_code
_entity_poly.pdbx_strand_id
1 'polypeptide(L)'
;MATVASPSVICTGSAALALLLLLVQLPAAAILLSRLLQGPRRHPPLIPELATPDLLGKVSVVVPTLNEAARIAPCLEGLSRQGYELRQAIVVDSRSTDGTVELVKAAQNHDPRLQLITDDPLPPGWVGRPWALHTGFLHSSEESEWILGIDADTHPQPGLIASLVKTAEQQGYDLVSLSPQFILRDLGEFWLQPALLITLVYRFGPAGGSAAGAERVMANGQCFLCRRSLLAELGGYSSARRSFCDDVTLARNAARMGAKVGFLDGARVLKVRMYEGMLETWREWGRSLDLKDASSAPQTWGDLGFLIAVQGLPLFATLLFLGSIISGCTALPIEMALGLNLGLLGIRIALLWAIAPSYDFTQAQAAWSFWLSPLADPLAVYRIFLSSWHTPTQWRGRRYEDLMH
;
A
#
# COMPACT_ATOMS: atom_id res chain seq x y z
N MET A 1 3.42 32.09 40.52
CA MET A 1 3.62 30.87 41.33
C MET A 1 2.71 29.79 40.79
N ALA A 2 3.24 28.83 40.04
CA ALA A 2 2.46 27.68 39.62
C ALA A 2 2.35 26.74 40.84
N THR A 3 1.12 26.51 41.30
CA THR A 3 0.84 25.53 42.38
C THR A 3 1.21 24.14 41.85
N VAL A 4 2.31 23.59 42.35
CA VAL A 4 2.68 22.19 42.11
C VAL A 4 1.60 21.33 42.75
N ALA A 5 0.85 20.58 41.93
CA ALA A 5 -0.19 19.66 42.43
C ALA A 5 0.40 18.67 43.42
N SER A 6 -0.33 18.32 44.47
CA SER A 6 0.16 17.36 45.48
C SER A 6 0.38 16.00 44.84
N PRO A 7 1.40 15.22 45.29
CA PRO A 7 1.72 13.89 44.73
C PRO A 7 0.51 12.96 44.66
N SER A 8 -0.42 13.04 45.59
CA SER A 8 -1.66 12.23 45.60
C SER A 8 -2.62 12.61 44.45
N VAL A 9 -2.73 13.86 44.06
CA VAL A 9 -3.57 14.33 42.96
C VAL A 9 -2.99 13.86 41.63
N ILE A 10 -1.66 13.91 41.47
CA ILE A 10 -0.98 13.41 40.26
C ILE A 10 -1.21 11.91 40.12
N CYS A 11 -1.07 11.12 41.17
CA CYS A 11 -1.28 9.67 41.13
C CYS A 11 -2.74 9.31 40.79
N THR A 12 -3.72 10.01 41.37
CA THR A 12 -5.14 9.76 41.04
C THR A 12 -5.44 10.10 39.59
N GLY A 13 -4.92 11.23 39.09
CA GLY A 13 -5.07 11.63 37.69
C GLY A 13 -4.44 10.62 36.72
N SER A 14 -3.20 10.15 36.98
CA SER A 14 -2.53 9.16 36.19
C SER A 14 -3.25 7.79 36.19
N ALA A 15 -3.81 7.38 37.35
CA ALA A 15 -4.57 6.14 37.45
C ALA A 15 -5.91 6.20 36.69
N ALA A 16 -6.61 7.34 36.75
CA ALA A 16 -7.82 7.55 35.95
C ALA A 16 -7.56 7.52 34.43
N LEU A 17 -6.48 8.20 34.00
CA LEU A 17 -6.05 8.15 32.59
C LEU A 17 -5.65 6.75 32.16
N ALA A 18 -4.95 5.99 33.02
CA ALA A 18 -4.58 4.61 32.75
C ALA A 18 -5.81 3.72 32.54
N LEU A 19 -6.84 3.85 33.40
CA LEU A 19 -8.12 3.13 33.23
C LEU A 19 -8.80 3.49 31.91
N LEU A 20 -8.88 4.76 31.57
CA LEU A 20 -9.47 5.22 30.30
C LEU A 20 -8.73 4.63 29.09
N LEU A 21 -7.39 4.68 29.12
CA LEU A 21 -6.58 4.10 28.04
C LEU A 21 -6.73 2.59 27.95
N LEU A 22 -6.77 1.86 29.07
CA LEU A 22 -6.99 0.43 29.09
C LEU A 22 -8.33 0.05 28.46
N LEU A 23 -9.41 0.80 28.73
CA LEU A 23 -10.74 0.57 28.13
C LEU A 23 -10.71 0.65 26.61
N VAL A 24 -9.89 1.52 26.03
CA VAL A 24 -9.78 1.70 24.57
C VAL A 24 -8.74 0.75 23.98
N GLN A 25 -7.57 0.64 24.63
CA GLN A 25 -6.44 -0.10 24.07
C GLN A 25 -6.58 -1.62 24.19
N LEU A 26 -7.23 -2.17 25.22
CA LEU A 26 -7.39 -3.63 25.34
C LEU A 26 -8.21 -4.24 24.18
N PRO A 27 -9.40 -3.72 23.83
CA PRO A 27 -10.12 -4.21 22.64
C PRO A 27 -9.34 -4.01 21.36
N ALA A 28 -8.67 -2.85 21.19
CA ALA A 28 -7.86 -2.56 20.03
C ALA A 28 -6.65 -3.53 19.91
N ALA A 29 -5.98 -3.82 21.02
CA ALA A 29 -4.89 -4.80 21.07
C ALA A 29 -5.37 -6.22 20.74
N ALA A 30 -6.55 -6.62 21.22
CA ALA A 30 -7.14 -7.91 20.87
C ALA A 30 -7.44 -8.02 19.37
N ILE A 31 -7.99 -6.95 18.76
CA ILE A 31 -8.19 -6.87 17.30
C ILE A 31 -6.85 -6.95 16.57
N LEU A 32 -5.83 -6.20 17.01
CA LEU A 32 -4.50 -6.25 16.42
C LEU A 32 -3.93 -7.67 16.44
N LEU A 33 -3.93 -8.31 17.60
CA LEU A 33 -3.43 -9.67 17.77
C LEU A 33 -4.18 -10.66 16.88
N SER A 34 -5.51 -10.58 16.77
CA SER A 34 -6.30 -11.45 15.89
C SER A 34 -5.90 -11.35 14.43
N ARG A 35 -5.51 -10.14 13.97
CA ARG A 35 -5.01 -9.90 12.60
C ARG A 35 -3.58 -10.43 12.42
N LEU A 36 -2.68 -10.15 13.35
CA LEU A 36 -1.28 -10.57 13.27
C LEU A 36 -1.10 -12.10 13.39
N LEU A 37 -1.96 -12.78 14.15
CA LEU A 37 -1.96 -14.24 14.28
C LEU A 37 -2.29 -14.98 12.96
N GLN A 38 -2.80 -14.28 11.95
CA GLN A 38 -2.96 -14.83 10.60
C GLN A 38 -1.62 -14.90 9.83
N GLY A 39 -0.59 -14.15 10.26
CA GLY A 39 0.71 -14.10 9.59
C GLY A 39 1.36 -15.46 9.32
N PRO A 40 1.41 -16.41 10.26
CA PRO A 40 1.98 -17.74 10.04
C PRO A 40 1.22 -18.60 9.00
N ARG A 41 -0.04 -18.28 8.73
CA ARG A 41 -0.90 -18.99 7.77
C ARG A 41 -1.01 -18.29 6.42
N ARG A 42 -0.27 -17.18 6.23
CA ARG A 42 -0.29 -16.43 4.98
C ARG A 42 0.26 -17.25 3.82
N HIS A 43 -0.18 -16.94 2.60
CA HIS A 43 0.46 -17.45 1.40
C HIS A 43 1.95 -17.04 1.39
N PRO A 44 2.89 -17.96 1.08
CA PRO A 44 4.31 -17.61 1.00
C PRO A 44 4.57 -16.55 -0.08
N PRO A 45 5.68 -15.79 0.03
CA PRO A 45 6.07 -14.84 -1.03
C PRO A 45 6.18 -15.54 -2.39
N LEU A 46 5.71 -14.85 -3.45
CA LEU A 46 5.86 -15.34 -4.82
C LEU A 46 7.34 -15.52 -5.15
N ILE A 47 7.65 -16.63 -5.79
CA ILE A 47 8.99 -16.90 -6.32
C ILE A 47 8.97 -16.74 -7.85
N PRO A 48 10.06 -16.28 -8.48
CA PRO A 48 10.15 -16.20 -9.93
C PRO A 48 9.95 -17.58 -10.58
N GLU A 49 9.08 -17.66 -11.59
CA GLU A 49 8.83 -18.87 -12.35
C GLU A 49 9.05 -18.65 -13.84
N LEU A 50 9.44 -19.71 -14.53
CA LEU A 50 9.52 -19.68 -15.98
C LEU A 50 8.13 -19.88 -16.58
N ALA A 51 7.88 -19.22 -17.71
CA ALA A 51 6.68 -19.47 -18.50
C ALA A 51 6.63 -20.92 -19.00
N THR A 52 5.44 -21.47 -19.05
CA THR A 52 5.15 -22.80 -19.63
C THR A 52 4.31 -22.62 -20.88
N PRO A 53 4.33 -23.55 -21.86
CA PRO A 53 3.68 -23.37 -23.17
C PRO A 53 2.19 -23.00 -23.10
N ASP A 54 1.51 -23.44 -22.05
CA ASP A 54 0.10 -23.12 -21.76
C ASP A 54 -0.13 -21.64 -21.40
N LEU A 55 0.92 -20.89 -21.05
CA LEU A 55 0.84 -19.46 -20.76
C LEU A 55 1.03 -18.57 -22.00
N LEU A 56 1.29 -19.12 -23.18
CA LEU A 56 1.60 -18.36 -24.38
C LEU A 56 0.56 -17.26 -24.66
N GLY A 57 1.00 -16.01 -24.61
CA GLY A 57 0.19 -14.84 -24.93
C GLY A 57 -1.02 -14.61 -24.03
N LYS A 58 -1.05 -15.16 -22.81
CA LYS A 58 -2.20 -15.04 -21.91
C LYS A 58 -2.38 -13.64 -21.33
N VAL A 59 -1.33 -12.81 -21.28
CA VAL A 59 -1.35 -11.55 -20.53
C VAL A 59 -1.12 -10.35 -21.44
N SER A 60 -2.01 -9.37 -21.37
CA SER A 60 -1.78 -7.98 -21.80
C SER A 60 -1.44 -7.13 -20.58
N VAL A 61 -0.36 -6.37 -20.67
CA VAL A 61 0.08 -5.42 -19.64
C VAL A 61 -0.35 -4.01 -20.04
N VAL A 62 -0.79 -3.21 -19.06
CA VAL A 62 -1.10 -1.78 -19.22
C VAL A 62 -0.25 -0.96 -18.25
N VAL A 63 0.50 0.01 -18.77
CA VAL A 63 1.38 0.89 -18.00
C VAL A 63 0.89 2.34 -18.15
N PRO A 64 0.18 2.91 -17.16
CA PRO A 64 -0.21 4.31 -17.19
C PRO A 64 1.02 5.20 -16.95
N THR A 65 1.20 6.26 -17.76
CA THR A 65 2.33 7.19 -17.64
C THR A 65 1.92 8.65 -17.71
N LEU A 66 2.55 9.46 -16.84
CA LEU A 66 2.49 10.92 -16.88
C LEU A 66 3.75 11.50 -16.25
N ASN A 67 4.69 11.99 -17.09
CA ASN A 67 5.97 12.54 -16.65
C ASN A 67 6.78 11.56 -15.81
N GLU A 68 7.11 10.40 -16.39
CA GLU A 68 7.84 9.28 -15.75
C GLU A 68 9.24 9.07 -16.33
N ALA A 69 9.80 10.02 -17.10
CA ALA A 69 11.11 9.84 -17.74
C ALA A 69 12.23 9.43 -16.79
N ALA A 70 12.20 9.93 -15.55
CA ALA A 70 13.20 9.60 -14.53
C ALA A 70 13.07 8.16 -13.96
N ARG A 71 11.92 7.49 -14.15
CA ARG A 71 11.59 6.24 -13.42
C ARG A 71 11.17 5.09 -14.33
N ILE A 72 10.74 5.36 -15.57
CA ILE A 72 10.12 4.35 -16.44
C ILE A 72 11.11 3.31 -17.00
N ALA A 73 12.39 3.65 -17.18
CA ALA A 73 13.34 2.78 -17.84
C ALA A 73 13.47 1.37 -17.22
N PRO A 74 13.56 1.19 -15.88
CA PRO A 74 13.57 -0.13 -15.26
C PRO A 74 12.29 -0.94 -15.49
N CYS A 75 11.13 -0.27 -15.60
CA CYS A 75 9.86 -0.93 -15.89
C CYS A 75 9.86 -1.50 -17.31
N LEU A 76 10.22 -0.71 -18.31
CA LEU A 76 10.30 -1.15 -19.72
C LEU A 76 11.31 -2.31 -19.90
N GLU A 77 12.49 -2.19 -19.28
CA GLU A 77 13.51 -3.24 -19.30
C GLU A 77 12.99 -4.53 -18.61
N GLY A 78 12.34 -4.41 -17.47
CA GLY A 78 11.76 -5.54 -16.75
C GLY A 78 10.65 -6.24 -17.53
N LEU A 79 9.80 -5.48 -18.24
CA LEU A 79 8.75 -6.03 -19.12
C LEU A 79 9.35 -6.75 -20.34
N SER A 80 10.39 -6.18 -20.95
CA SER A 80 11.08 -6.82 -22.08
C SER A 80 11.77 -8.15 -21.71
N ARG A 81 12.08 -8.36 -20.43
CA ARG A 81 12.64 -9.62 -19.91
C ARG A 81 11.59 -10.67 -19.55
N GLN A 82 10.29 -10.36 -19.64
CA GLN A 82 9.23 -11.35 -19.45
C GLN A 82 9.18 -12.31 -20.64
N GLY A 83 8.73 -13.53 -20.40
CA GLY A 83 8.69 -14.58 -21.41
C GLY A 83 7.54 -14.41 -22.42
N TYR A 84 7.15 -15.53 -23.02
CA TYR A 84 6.11 -15.55 -24.05
C TYR A 84 4.67 -15.52 -23.49
N GLU A 85 4.50 -15.54 -22.17
CA GLU A 85 3.23 -15.27 -21.49
C GLU A 85 2.76 -13.82 -21.71
N LEU A 86 3.71 -12.89 -21.89
CA LEU A 86 3.42 -11.52 -22.26
C LEU A 86 3.09 -11.40 -23.75
N ARG A 87 1.82 -11.13 -24.08
CA ARG A 87 1.36 -10.86 -25.44
C ARG A 87 1.77 -9.47 -25.92
N GLN A 88 1.47 -8.47 -25.12
CA GLN A 88 1.74 -7.05 -25.39
C GLN A 88 1.83 -6.26 -24.09
N ALA A 89 2.57 -5.16 -24.11
CA ALA A 89 2.63 -4.18 -23.04
C ALA A 89 2.27 -2.80 -23.62
N ILE A 90 1.11 -2.29 -23.23
CA ILE A 90 0.55 -1.03 -23.70
C ILE A 90 0.91 0.07 -22.71
N VAL A 91 1.81 0.96 -23.11
CA VAL A 91 2.13 2.18 -22.37
C VAL A 91 1.14 3.25 -22.78
N VAL A 92 0.36 3.73 -21.83
CA VAL A 92 -0.68 4.75 -22.06
C VAL A 92 -0.16 6.08 -21.54
N ASP A 93 0.19 6.99 -22.46
CA ASP A 93 0.76 8.28 -22.11
C ASP A 93 -0.31 9.38 -22.01
N SER A 94 -0.39 10.00 -20.83
CA SER A 94 -1.34 11.06 -20.52
C SER A 94 -0.78 12.49 -20.78
N ARG A 95 -0.13 12.71 -21.94
CA ARG A 95 0.52 13.98 -22.34
C ARG A 95 1.78 14.31 -21.53
N SER A 96 2.71 13.39 -21.43
CA SER A 96 4.02 13.67 -20.84
C SER A 96 4.81 14.70 -21.63
N THR A 97 5.56 15.54 -20.92
CA THR A 97 6.39 16.63 -21.48
C THR A 97 7.86 16.56 -21.10
N ASP A 98 8.27 15.47 -20.40
CA ASP A 98 9.58 15.30 -19.76
C ASP A 98 10.51 14.34 -20.51
N GLY A 99 10.13 13.83 -21.69
CA GLY A 99 10.89 12.82 -22.44
C GLY A 99 10.43 11.37 -22.23
N THR A 100 9.34 11.13 -21.50
CA THR A 100 8.76 9.78 -21.30
C THR A 100 8.45 9.11 -22.63
N VAL A 101 7.83 9.84 -23.57
CA VAL A 101 7.41 9.33 -24.89
C VAL A 101 8.60 8.85 -25.71
N GLU A 102 9.70 9.60 -25.70
CA GLU A 102 10.94 9.26 -26.42
C GLU A 102 11.57 7.99 -25.89
N LEU A 103 11.59 7.81 -24.56
CA LEU A 103 12.09 6.58 -23.92
C LEU A 103 11.26 5.36 -24.29
N VAL A 104 9.92 5.49 -24.29
CA VAL A 104 9.04 4.39 -24.69
C VAL A 104 9.24 4.02 -26.16
N LYS A 105 9.32 5.00 -27.07
CA LYS A 105 9.61 4.77 -28.49
C LYS A 105 10.96 4.09 -28.71
N ALA A 106 11.99 4.48 -27.96
CA ALA A 106 13.28 3.82 -28.01
C ALA A 106 13.19 2.35 -27.58
N ALA A 107 12.42 2.06 -26.50
CA ALA A 107 12.20 0.69 -26.04
C ALA A 107 11.40 -0.17 -27.05
N GLN A 108 10.42 0.42 -27.73
CA GLN A 108 9.65 -0.25 -28.80
C GLN A 108 10.54 -0.77 -29.93
N ASN A 109 11.62 -0.07 -30.27
CA ASN A 109 12.55 -0.50 -31.30
C ASN A 109 13.31 -1.80 -30.92
N HIS A 110 13.38 -2.11 -29.62
CA HIS A 110 14.06 -3.30 -29.11
C HIS A 110 13.08 -4.44 -28.78
N ASP A 111 11.83 -4.10 -28.41
CA ASP A 111 10.79 -5.10 -28.12
C ASP A 111 9.47 -4.69 -28.76
N PRO A 112 9.05 -5.37 -29.86
CA PRO A 112 7.82 -5.05 -30.59
C PRO A 112 6.54 -5.33 -29.78
N ARG A 113 6.61 -6.00 -28.64
CA ARG A 113 5.47 -6.19 -27.75
C ARG A 113 5.08 -4.90 -27.01
N LEU A 114 6.01 -3.95 -26.86
CA LEU A 114 5.74 -2.64 -26.29
C LEU A 114 4.95 -1.79 -27.32
N GLN A 115 3.87 -1.19 -26.86
CA GLN A 115 3.00 -0.32 -27.67
C GLN A 115 2.78 0.98 -26.93
N LEU A 116 2.85 2.12 -27.63
CA LEU A 116 2.57 3.43 -27.08
C LEU A 116 1.25 3.94 -27.62
N ILE A 117 0.33 4.30 -26.73
CA ILE A 117 -0.92 4.96 -27.06
C ILE A 117 -1.13 6.18 -26.16
N THR A 118 -2.11 7.01 -26.48
CA THR A 118 -2.53 8.14 -25.65
C THR A 118 -3.95 7.95 -25.14
N ASP A 119 -4.24 8.47 -23.96
CA ASP A 119 -5.58 8.49 -23.35
C ASP A 119 -6.31 9.83 -23.50
N ASP A 120 -5.77 10.73 -24.31
CA ASP A 120 -6.31 12.07 -24.50
C ASP A 120 -7.57 12.10 -25.40
N PRO A 121 -8.60 12.87 -25.04
CA PRO A 121 -8.73 13.71 -23.85
C PRO A 121 -9.17 12.94 -22.60
N LEU A 122 -8.80 13.45 -21.40
CA LEU A 122 -9.36 12.94 -20.14
C LEU A 122 -10.84 13.34 -20.04
N PRO A 123 -11.78 12.37 -19.96
CA PRO A 123 -13.19 12.69 -19.85
C PRO A 123 -13.55 13.32 -18.49
N PRO A 124 -14.59 14.17 -18.43
CA PRO A 124 -15.10 14.68 -17.17
C PRO A 124 -15.47 13.54 -16.20
N GLY A 125 -15.14 13.72 -14.92
CA GLY A 125 -15.46 12.75 -13.87
C GLY A 125 -14.53 11.54 -13.80
N TRP A 126 -13.38 11.58 -14.49
CA TRP A 126 -12.33 10.57 -14.38
C TRP A 126 -11.06 11.13 -13.73
N VAL A 127 -10.44 10.32 -12.86
CA VAL A 127 -9.05 10.52 -12.44
C VAL A 127 -8.14 9.96 -13.55
N GLY A 128 -6.96 10.56 -13.75
CA GLY A 128 -6.08 10.23 -14.89
C GLY A 128 -5.64 8.78 -14.90
N ARG A 129 -5.18 8.24 -13.74
CA ARG A 129 -4.66 6.86 -13.67
C ARG A 129 -5.74 5.80 -14.03
N PRO A 130 -6.92 5.76 -13.42
CA PRO A 130 -7.96 4.81 -13.83
C PRO A 130 -8.43 5.03 -15.28
N TRP A 131 -8.37 6.27 -15.82
CA TRP A 131 -8.67 6.50 -17.23
C TRP A 131 -7.62 5.90 -18.15
N ALA A 132 -6.33 6.10 -17.87
CA ALA A 132 -5.25 5.50 -18.65
C ALA A 132 -5.31 3.95 -18.61
N LEU A 133 -5.56 3.36 -17.43
CA LEU A 133 -5.76 1.91 -17.30
C LEU A 133 -6.99 1.41 -18.06
N HIS A 134 -8.10 2.16 -18.04
CA HIS A 134 -9.30 1.85 -18.80
C HIS A 134 -9.04 1.90 -20.31
N THR A 135 -8.37 2.94 -20.79
CA THR A 135 -7.97 3.08 -22.18
C THR A 135 -7.10 1.93 -22.64
N GLY A 136 -6.08 1.58 -21.84
CA GLY A 136 -5.21 0.43 -22.11
C GLY A 136 -5.97 -0.89 -22.13
N PHE A 137 -6.93 -1.09 -21.23
CA PHE A 137 -7.82 -2.27 -21.25
C PHE A 137 -8.62 -2.36 -22.55
N LEU A 138 -9.21 -1.26 -23.02
CA LEU A 138 -9.99 -1.24 -24.27
C LEU A 138 -9.14 -1.52 -25.52
N HIS A 139 -7.84 -1.17 -25.50
CA HIS A 139 -6.90 -1.44 -26.58
C HIS A 139 -6.17 -2.77 -26.44
N SER A 140 -6.37 -3.50 -25.34
CA SER A 140 -5.72 -4.78 -25.12
C SER A 140 -6.38 -5.89 -25.94
N SER A 141 -5.58 -6.88 -26.38
CA SER A 141 -6.03 -8.02 -27.19
C SER A 141 -7.13 -8.81 -26.49
N GLU A 142 -8.21 -9.11 -27.20
CA GLU A 142 -9.31 -9.94 -26.71
C GLU A 142 -8.91 -11.38 -26.43
N GLU A 143 -7.81 -11.84 -27.04
CA GLU A 143 -7.25 -13.17 -26.81
C GLU A 143 -6.46 -13.27 -25.49
N SER A 144 -6.21 -12.17 -24.79
CA SER A 144 -5.55 -12.19 -23.47
C SER A 144 -6.57 -12.55 -22.40
N GLU A 145 -6.29 -13.60 -21.64
CA GLU A 145 -7.15 -14.02 -20.52
C GLU A 145 -6.99 -13.11 -19.31
N TRP A 146 -5.83 -12.46 -19.18
CA TRP A 146 -5.47 -11.64 -18.06
C TRP A 146 -5.04 -10.24 -18.48
N ILE A 147 -5.45 -9.25 -17.69
CA ILE A 147 -4.99 -7.87 -17.81
C ILE A 147 -4.16 -7.54 -16.56
N LEU A 148 -2.92 -7.10 -16.77
CA LEU A 148 -2.01 -6.69 -15.73
C LEU A 148 -1.79 -5.17 -15.80
N GLY A 149 -2.34 -4.42 -14.84
CA GLY A 149 -1.94 -3.03 -14.59
C GLY A 149 -0.64 -3.00 -13.81
N ILE A 150 0.34 -2.22 -14.27
CA ILE A 150 1.62 -2.06 -13.60
C ILE A 150 2.08 -0.60 -13.67
N ASP A 151 2.53 -0.02 -12.55
CA ASP A 151 2.95 1.38 -12.53
C ASP A 151 4.35 1.56 -13.14
N ALA A 152 4.59 2.73 -13.75
CA ALA A 152 5.82 3.04 -14.48
C ALA A 152 7.08 3.12 -13.59
N ASP A 153 6.92 3.33 -12.27
CA ASP A 153 8.01 3.40 -11.29
C ASP A 153 8.42 2.04 -10.70
N THR A 154 7.88 0.95 -11.28
CA THR A 154 8.17 -0.42 -10.87
C THR A 154 9.39 -1.00 -11.59
N HIS A 155 9.95 -2.05 -10.98
CA HIS A 155 11.06 -2.83 -11.55
C HIS A 155 10.65 -4.31 -11.61
N PRO A 156 9.89 -4.74 -12.64
CA PRO A 156 9.50 -6.14 -12.82
C PRO A 156 10.73 -7.05 -12.91
N GLN A 157 10.76 -8.09 -12.10
CA GLN A 157 11.85 -9.08 -12.17
C GLN A 157 11.48 -10.18 -13.17
N PRO A 158 12.46 -10.87 -13.78
CA PRO A 158 12.17 -11.98 -14.66
C PRO A 158 11.27 -13.02 -13.98
N GLY A 159 10.26 -13.51 -14.71
CA GLY A 159 9.29 -14.48 -14.20
C GLY A 159 8.15 -13.91 -13.35
N LEU A 160 8.02 -12.57 -13.23
CA LEU A 160 6.90 -11.94 -12.55
C LEU A 160 5.56 -12.38 -13.12
N ILE A 161 5.36 -12.24 -14.44
CA ILE A 161 4.07 -12.50 -15.07
C ILE A 161 3.72 -13.99 -14.98
N ALA A 162 4.67 -14.86 -15.26
CA ALA A 162 4.46 -16.32 -15.18
C ALA A 162 4.08 -16.75 -13.75
N SER A 163 4.78 -16.26 -12.73
CA SER A 163 4.47 -16.60 -11.33
C SER A 163 3.11 -16.06 -10.88
N LEU A 164 2.72 -14.86 -11.34
CA LEU A 164 1.40 -14.30 -11.05
C LEU A 164 0.27 -15.14 -11.61
N VAL A 165 0.32 -15.46 -12.93
CA VAL A 165 -0.72 -16.22 -13.60
C VAL A 165 -0.83 -17.62 -13.01
N LYS A 166 0.30 -18.33 -12.85
CA LYS A 166 0.30 -19.67 -12.24
C LYS A 166 -0.30 -19.65 -10.83
N THR A 167 0.11 -18.70 -10.00
CA THR A 167 -0.46 -18.60 -8.64
C THR A 167 -1.95 -18.29 -8.70
N ALA A 168 -2.39 -17.38 -9.57
CA ALA A 168 -3.80 -17.05 -9.74
C ALA A 168 -4.62 -18.27 -10.17
N GLU A 169 -4.16 -19.03 -11.15
CA GLU A 169 -4.84 -20.23 -11.64
C GLU A 169 -4.85 -21.35 -10.59
N GLN A 170 -3.71 -21.66 -9.97
CA GLN A 170 -3.59 -22.71 -8.95
C GLN A 170 -4.43 -22.45 -7.72
N GLN A 171 -4.50 -21.19 -7.29
CA GLN A 171 -5.25 -20.79 -6.12
C GLN A 171 -6.70 -20.39 -6.45
N GLY A 172 -7.07 -20.31 -7.75
CA GLY A 172 -8.40 -19.90 -8.21
C GLY A 172 -8.71 -18.44 -7.91
N TYR A 173 -7.71 -17.55 -7.98
CA TYR A 173 -7.95 -16.12 -7.89
C TYR A 173 -8.47 -15.56 -9.22
N ASP A 174 -9.39 -14.61 -9.14
CA ASP A 174 -9.88 -13.84 -10.28
C ASP A 174 -9.14 -12.49 -10.38
N LEU A 175 -8.60 -12.02 -9.25
CA LEU A 175 -7.82 -10.80 -9.15
C LEU A 175 -6.67 -11.01 -8.15
N VAL A 176 -5.45 -10.64 -8.54
CA VAL A 176 -4.27 -10.69 -7.67
C VAL A 176 -3.54 -9.36 -7.74
N SER A 177 -3.22 -8.82 -6.58
CA SER A 177 -2.36 -7.66 -6.44
C SER A 177 -1.14 -7.99 -5.58
N LEU A 178 -0.01 -7.31 -5.80
CA LEU A 178 1.25 -7.57 -5.10
C LEU A 178 1.67 -6.43 -4.18
N SER A 179 2.18 -6.79 -3.01
CA SER A 179 3.04 -5.93 -2.21
C SER A 179 4.47 -6.06 -2.73
N PRO A 180 5.09 -5.01 -3.29
CA PRO A 180 6.43 -5.08 -3.87
C PRO A 180 7.52 -5.02 -2.80
N GLN A 181 8.78 -5.21 -3.22
CA GLN A 181 9.94 -4.80 -2.44
C GLN A 181 10.25 -3.32 -2.69
N PHE A 182 10.34 -2.53 -1.62
CA PHE A 182 10.61 -1.10 -1.70
C PHE A 182 12.12 -0.84 -1.75
N ILE A 183 12.57 -0.07 -2.75
CA ILE A 183 13.94 0.41 -2.87
C ILE A 183 14.01 1.75 -2.14
N LEU A 184 14.71 1.80 -1.02
CA LEU A 184 14.93 3.01 -0.23
C LEU A 184 16.41 3.38 -0.26
N ARG A 185 16.71 4.70 -0.18
CA ARG A 185 18.07 5.23 -0.20
C ARG A 185 18.37 6.11 0.99
N ASP A 186 17.47 7.06 1.31
CA ASP A 186 17.71 8.12 2.27
C ASP A 186 17.25 7.78 3.69
N LEU A 187 17.86 8.42 4.68
CA LEU A 187 17.53 8.28 6.10
C LEU A 187 16.04 8.49 6.38
N GLY A 188 15.46 9.54 5.80
CA GLY A 188 14.07 9.90 6.04
C GLY A 188 13.08 8.89 5.47
N GLU A 189 13.43 8.25 4.34
CA GLU A 189 12.65 7.17 3.75
C GLU A 189 12.62 5.96 4.68
N PHE A 190 13.80 5.48 5.12
CA PHE A 190 13.91 4.35 6.03
C PHE A 190 13.29 4.59 7.42
N TRP A 191 13.19 5.86 7.84
CA TRP A 191 12.56 6.20 9.10
C TRP A 191 11.04 6.28 9.01
N LEU A 192 10.49 6.94 7.99
CA LEU A 192 9.06 7.22 7.88
C LEU A 192 8.27 6.12 7.16
N GLN A 193 8.81 5.56 6.06
CA GLN A 193 8.07 4.64 5.21
C GLN A 193 7.64 3.36 5.93
N PRO A 194 8.49 2.71 6.78
CA PRO A 194 8.05 1.54 7.53
C PRO A 194 6.94 1.85 8.54
N ALA A 195 6.92 3.05 9.14
CA ALA A 195 5.85 3.45 10.04
C ALA A 195 4.51 3.63 9.30
N LEU A 196 4.55 4.18 8.09
CA LEU A 196 3.37 4.28 7.21
C LEU A 196 2.90 2.90 6.74
N LEU A 197 3.80 1.99 6.35
CA LEU A 197 3.46 0.62 5.95
C LEU A 197 2.76 -0.13 7.10
N ILE A 198 3.21 0.03 8.33
CA ILE A 198 2.61 -0.60 9.50
C ILE A 198 1.15 -0.15 9.70
N THR A 199 0.77 1.06 9.31
CA THR A 199 -0.64 1.47 9.36
C THR A 199 -1.54 0.57 8.51
N LEU A 200 -1.04 0.08 7.37
CA LEU A 200 -1.74 -0.85 6.50
C LEU A 200 -1.76 -2.27 7.10
N VAL A 201 -0.60 -2.75 7.57
CA VAL A 201 -0.49 -4.08 8.20
C VAL A 201 -1.40 -4.19 9.42
N TYR A 202 -1.49 -3.15 10.25
CA TYR A 202 -2.36 -3.14 11.43
C TYR A 202 -3.85 -3.17 11.06
N ARG A 203 -4.24 -2.46 10.01
CA ARG A 203 -5.65 -2.40 9.58
C ARG A 203 -6.10 -3.62 8.80
N PHE A 204 -5.23 -4.16 7.93
CA PHE A 204 -5.63 -5.16 6.93
C PHE A 204 -4.92 -6.50 7.07
N GLY A 205 -3.90 -6.61 7.93
CA GLY A 205 -3.06 -7.80 8.05
C GLY A 205 -1.89 -7.82 7.04
N PRO A 206 -1.06 -8.87 7.08
CA PRO A 206 0.08 -9.03 6.19
C PRO A 206 -0.36 -9.42 4.78
N ALA A 207 0.45 -9.08 3.76
CA ALA A 207 0.29 -9.62 2.41
C ALA A 207 0.35 -11.15 2.43
N GLY A 208 -0.53 -11.80 1.64
CA GLY A 208 -0.75 -13.25 1.66
C GLY A 208 -1.77 -13.73 2.70
N GLY A 209 -2.28 -12.83 3.55
CA GLY A 209 -3.36 -13.13 4.49
C GLY A 209 -4.74 -13.13 3.80
N SER A 210 -5.74 -13.73 4.47
CA SER A 210 -7.13 -13.72 4.01
C SER A 210 -7.86 -12.49 4.53
N ALA A 211 -8.58 -11.78 3.65
CA ALA A 211 -9.42 -10.67 4.06
C ALA A 211 -10.70 -11.16 4.78
N ALA A 212 -11.07 -10.48 5.86
CA ALA A 212 -12.28 -10.78 6.64
C ALA A 212 -13.53 -10.10 6.05
N GLY A 213 -13.70 -10.13 4.72
CA GLY A 213 -14.81 -9.52 4.00
C GLY A 213 -14.32 -8.50 2.96
N ALA A 214 -15.23 -8.09 2.06
CA ALA A 214 -14.90 -7.22 0.93
C ALA A 214 -14.32 -5.87 1.37
N GLU A 215 -14.79 -5.29 2.47
CA GLU A 215 -14.33 -4.02 3.01
C GLU A 215 -12.90 -4.08 3.57
N ARG A 216 -12.36 -5.28 3.81
CA ARG A 216 -11.00 -5.49 4.31
C ARG A 216 -10.04 -5.98 3.23
N VAL A 217 -10.51 -6.13 2.00
CA VAL A 217 -9.66 -6.42 0.86
C VAL A 217 -8.69 -5.26 0.64
N MET A 218 -7.40 -5.62 0.49
CA MET A 218 -6.33 -4.72 0.10
C MET A 218 -5.88 -5.02 -1.32
N ALA A 219 -5.40 -3.99 -1.99
CA ALA A 219 -4.73 -4.08 -3.26
C ALA A 219 -3.66 -2.97 -3.36
N ASN A 220 -2.73 -3.13 -4.27
CA ASN A 220 -1.71 -2.15 -4.61
C ASN A 220 -1.66 -2.01 -6.13
N GLY A 221 -1.87 -0.82 -6.63
CA GLY A 221 -1.92 -0.51 -8.05
C GLY A 221 -0.62 -0.71 -8.80
N GLN A 222 0.51 -0.81 -8.10
CA GLN A 222 1.81 -1.04 -8.71
C GLN A 222 1.91 -2.39 -9.44
N CYS A 223 1.07 -3.37 -9.09
CA CYS A 223 0.93 -4.63 -9.80
C CYS A 223 -0.45 -5.22 -9.49
N PHE A 224 -1.31 -5.24 -10.48
CA PHE A 224 -2.72 -5.56 -10.35
C PHE A 224 -3.17 -6.43 -11.53
N LEU A 225 -3.18 -7.76 -11.35
CA LEU A 225 -3.61 -8.75 -12.33
C LEU A 225 -5.10 -9.05 -12.14
N CYS A 226 -5.89 -8.93 -13.21
CA CYS A 226 -7.33 -9.21 -13.19
C CYS A 226 -7.71 -10.08 -14.39
N ARG A 227 -8.61 -11.07 -14.21
CA ARG A 227 -9.21 -11.78 -15.33
C ARG A 227 -9.91 -10.77 -16.24
N ARG A 228 -9.69 -10.92 -17.56
CA ARG A 228 -10.32 -10.04 -18.54
C ARG A 228 -11.86 -10.07 -18.44
N SER A 229 -12.45 -11.24 -18.26
CA SER A 229 -13.91 -11.39 -18.09
C SER A 229 -14.44 -10.61 -16.87
N LEU A 230 -13.80 -10.76 -15.70
CA LEU A 230 -14.15 -10.02 -14.50
C LEU A 230 -13.98 -8.50 -14.70
N LEU A 231 -12.88 -8.07 -15.33
CA LEU A 231 -12.66 -6.66 -15.60
C LEU A 231 -13.73 -6.10 -16.55
N ALA A 232 -14.17 -6.87 -17.54
CA ALA A 232 -15.25 -6.50 -18.44
C ALA A 232 -16.60 -6.39 -17.68
N GLU A 233 -16.93 -7.34 -16.78
CA GLU A 233 -18.13 -7.30 -15.95
C GLU A 233 -18.14 -6.07 -15.00
N LEU A 234 -16.99 -5.64 -14.52
CA LEU A 234 -16.83 -4.40 -13.73
C LEU A 234 -16.97 -3.13 -14.58
N GLY A 235 -17.10 -3.25 -15.91
CA GLY A 235 -17.08 -2.13 -16.85
C GLY A 235 -15.69 -1.50 -17.00
N GLY A 236 -14.65 -2.32 -16.96
CA GLY A 236 -13.27 -1.85 -16.89
C GLY A 236 -12.98 -1.15 -15.57
N TYR A 237 -12.32 0.00 -15.64
CA TYR A 237 -12.01 0.83 -14.46
C TYR A 237 -13.11 1.87 -14.15
N SER A 238 -14.28 1.82 -14.82
CA SER A 238 -15.34 2.83 -14.67
C SER A 238 -15.92 2.87 -13.26
N SER A 239 -15.99 1.73 -12.56
CA SER A 239 -16.46 1.66 -11.17
C SER A 239 -15.51 2.33 -10.16
N ALA A 240 -14.25 2.59 -10.55
CA ALA A 240 -13.23 3.27 -9.76
C ALA A 240 -12.82 4.62 -10.35
N ARG A 241 -13.55 5.14 -11.36
CA ARG A 241 -13.16 6.32 -12.17
C ARG A 241 -12.84 7.59 -11.38
N ARG A 242 -13.47 7.79 -10.22
CA ARG A 242 -13.29 8.96 -9.34
C ARG A 242 -12.33 8.70 -8.19
N SER A 243 -11.81 7.49 -8.04
CA SER A 243 -10.99 7.10 -6.90
C SER A 243 -9.51 7.38 -7.15
N PHE A 244 -8.84 7.97 -6.16
CA PHE A 244 -7.38 8.03 -6.09
C PHE A 244 -6.75 6.73 -5.54
N CYS A 245 -7.59 5.83 -4.99
CA CYS A 245 -7.25 4.48 -4.57
C CYS A 245 -8.02 3.49 -5.46
N ASP A 246 -7.89 3.65 -6.78
CA ASP A 246 -8.64 2.90 -7.79
C ASP A 246 -8.42 1.38 -7.68
N ASP A 247 -7.23 0.97 -7.33
CA ASP A 247 -6.84 -0.42 -7.07
C ASP A 247 -7.65 -1.06 -5.94
N VAL A 248 -7.69 -0.42 -4.77
CA VAL A 248 -8.46 -0.92 -3.62
C VAL A 248 -9.96 -0.85 -3.90
N THR A 249 -10.42 0.23 -4.54
CA THR A 249 -11.84 0.39 -4.91
C THR A 249 -12.29 -0.71 -5.86
N LEU A 250 -11.52 -0.98 -6.93
CA LEU A 250 -11.82 -2.01 -7.90
C LEU A 250 -11.76 -3.42 -7.28
N ALA A 251 -10.74 -3.71 -6.48
CA ALA A 251 -10.59 -4.99 -5.78
C ALA A 251 -11.77 -5.27 -4.83
N ARG A 252 -12.24 -4.25 -4.10
CA ARG A 252 -13.41 -4.38 -3.22
C ARG A 252 -14.72 -4.54 -4.00
N ASN A 253 -14.86 -3.87 -5.15
CA ASN A 253 -16.00 -4.06 -6.03
C ASN A 253 -16.02 -5.49 -6.60
N ALA A 254 -14.88 -6.01 -7.05
CA ALA A 254 -14.74 -7.40 -7.47
C ALA A 254 -15.13 -8.39 -6.34
N ALA A 255 -14.61 -8.18 -5.13
CA ALA A 255 -14.93 -9.03 -3.97
C ALA A 255 -16.42 -9.00 -3.59
N ARG A 256 -17.12 -7.85 -3.73
CA ARG A 256 -18.57 -7.75 -3.52
C ARG A 256 -19.38 -8.52 -4.57
N MET A 257 -18.85 -8.68 -5.78
CA MET A 257 -19.44 -9.54 -6.83
C MET A 257 -19.15 -11.03 -6.61
N GLY A 258 -18.42 -11.40 -5.55
CA GLY A 258 -18.07 -12.78 -5.25
C GLY A 258 -16.76 -13.27 -5.86
N ALA A 259 -16.01 -12.40 -6.54
CA ALA A 259 -14.71 -12.74 -7.09
C ALA A 259 -13.68 -13.02 -5.97
N LYS A 260 -12.81 -14.00 -6.19
CA LYS A 260 -11.71 -14.30 -5.26
C LYS A 260 -10.53 -13.38 -5.49
N VAL A 261 -10.28 -12.50 -4.53
CA VAL A 261 -9.22 -11.50 -4.57
C VAL A 261 -8.05 -11.89 -3.68
N GLY A 262 -6.82 -11.83 -4.21
CA GLY A 262 -5.58 -12.06 -3.49
C GLY A 262 -4.72 -10.79 -3.39
N PHE A 263 -4.18 -10.50 -2.20
CA PHE A 263 -3.12 -9.52 -2.00
C PHE A 263 -1.89 -10.26 -1.49
N LEU A 264 -0.90 -10.47 -2.35
CA LEU A 264 0.21 -11.39 -2.10
C LEU A 264 1.54 -10.63 -1.92
N ASP A 265 2.50 -11.32 -1.31
CA ASP A 265 3.87 -10.81 -1.13
C ASP A 265 4.67 -11.07 -2.42
N GLY A 266 4.96 -9.99 -3.14
CA GLY A 266 5.70 -9.97 -4.40
C GLY A 266 7.15 -9.51 -4.29
N ALA A 267 7.71 -9.42 -3.08
CA ALA A 267 9.04 -8.84 -2.86
C ALA A 267 10.19 -9.48 -3.66
N ARG A 268 10.02 -10.73 -4.13
CA ARG A 268 11.03 -11.42 -4.94
C ARG A 268 10.85 -11.25 -6.45
N VAL A 269 9.69 -10.78 -6.90
CA VAL A 269 9.33 -10.68 -8.32
C VAL A 269 9.06 -9.24 -8.77
N LEU A 270 8.88 -8.30 -7.84
CA LEU A 270 8.62 -6.91 -8.12
C LEU A 270 9.33 -6.00 -7.13
N LYS A 271 10.08 -5.03 -7.64
CA LYS A 271 10.64 -3.93 -6.84
C LYS A 271 10.02 -2.61 -7.25
N VAL A 272 10.10 -1.61 -6.39
CA VAL A 272 9.59 -0.27 -6.67
C VAL A 272 10.43 0.81 -6.02
N ARG A 273 10.67 1.89 -6.76
CA ARG A 273 11.24 3.14 -6.27
C ARG A 273 10.14 4.22 -6.30
N MET A 274 9.31 4.25 -5.26
CA MET A 274 8.12 5.11 -5.23
C MET A 274 8.44 6.59 -5.08
N TYR A 275 9.11 6.94 -3.99
CA TYR A 275 9.28 8.33 -3.54
C TYR A 275 10.72 8.58 -3.14
N GLU A 276 11.14 9.85 -3.24
CA GLU A 276 12.49 10.29 -2.92
C GLU A 276 12.48 11.23 -1.71
N GLY A 277 13.19 10.80 -0.66
CA GLY A 277 13.29 11.54 0.59
C GLY A 277 12.01 11.53 1.44
N MET A 278 12.15 12.05 2.66
CA MET A 278 11.08 12.08 3.67
C MET A 278 9.88 12.92 3.24
N LEU A 279 10.11 14.05 2.58
CA LEU A 279 9.06 15.02 2.27
C LEU A 279 8.10 14.50 1.18
N GLU A 280 8.65 13.89 0.12
CA GLU A 280 7.84 13.29 -0.92
C GLU A 280 7.08 12.08 -0.37
N THR A 281 7.73 11.21 0.42
CA THR A 281 7.09 10.10 1.13
C THR A 281 5.91 10.60 1.99
N TRP A 282 6.09 11.66 2.75
CA TRP A 282 5.05 12.27 3.57
C TRP A 282 3.88 12.81 2.74
N ARG A 283 4.17 13.56 1.68
CA ARG A 283 3.15 14.24 0.87
C ARG A 283 2.38 13.28 -0.02
N GLU A 284 3.11 12.42 -0.73
CA GLU A 284 2.52 11.63 -1.79
C GLU A 284 1.98 10.29 -1.28
N TRP A 285 2.75 9.52 -0.53
CA TRP A 285 2.24 8.25 -0.02
C TRP A 285 1.20 8.43 1.08
N GLY A 286 1.49 9.27 2.06
CA GLY A 286 0.55 9.51 3.15
C GLY A 286 -0.82 10.01 2.70
N ARG A 287 -0.93 10.61 1.52
CA ARG A 287 -2.16 11.18 0.97
C ARG A 287 -3.30 10.17 0.79
N SER A 288 -3.00 8.96 0.36
CA SER A 288 -3.98 7.92 0.00
C SER A 288 -4.06 6.76 0.98
N LEU A 289 -3.28 6.80 2.06
CA LEU A 289 -3.23 5.71 3.03
C LEU A 289 -4.48 5.60 3.93
N ASP A 290 -5.33 6.61 3.98
CA ASP A 290 -6.62 6.55 4.69
C ASP A 290 -7.64 5.67 3.97
N LEU A 291 -7.51 5.49 2.65
CA LEU A 291 -8.38 4.69 1.78
C LEU A 291 -9.84 5.15 1.80
N LYS A 292 -10.11 6.44 2.04
CA LYS A 292 -11.48 6.95 2.14
C LYS A 292 -12.31 6.78 0.89
N ASP A 293 -11.67 6.79 -0.30
CA ASP A 293 -12.36 6.56 -1.57
C ASP A 293 -12.92 5.13 -1.69
N ALA A 294 -12.31 4.19 -0.98
CA ALA A 294 -12.70 2.78 -0.96
C ALA A 294 -13.42 2.35 0.34
N SER A 295 -13.53 3.25 1.33
CA SER A 295 -14.03 2.94 2.67
C SER A 295 -15.21 3.83 3.04
N SER A 296 -16.14 3.31 3.85
CA SER A 296 -17.19 4.14 4.45
C SER A 296 -16.61 5.07 5.53
N ALA A 297 -17.27 6.21 5.79
CA ALA A 297 -16.83 7.14 6.82
C ALA A 297 -16.70 6.48 8.22
N PRO A 298 -17.65 5.63 8.69
CA PRO A 298 -17.48 4.91 9.95
C PRO A 298 -16.24 4.00 9.97
N GLN A 299 -15.92 3.34 8.84
CA GLN A 299 -14.73 2.51 8.74
C GLN A 299 -13.45 3.34 8.82
N THR A 300 -13.38 4.47 8.10
CA THR A 300 -12.22 5.37 8.10
C THR A 300 -11.94 5.90 9.51
N TRP A 301 -12.95 6.42 10.20
CA TRP A 301 -12.80 6.94 11.56
C TRP A 301 -12.55 5.84 12.60
N GLY A 302 -13.17 4.67 12.44
CA GLY A 302 -12.92 3.51 13.29
C GLY A 302 -11.48 3.00 13.15
N ASP A 303 -10.99 2.90 11.92
CA ASP A 303 -9.60 2.49 11.65
C ASP A 303 -8.59 3.53 12.15
N LEU A 304 -8.91 4.83 12.08
CA LEU A 304 -8.08 5.89 12.67
C LEU A 304 -8.03 5.79 14.20
N GLY A 305 -9.19 5.64 14.86
CA GLY A 305 -9.25 5.44 16.32
C GLY A 305 -8.47 4.20 16.76
N PHE A 306 -8.58 3.10 15.99
CA PHE A 306 -7.79 1.89 16.20
C PHE A 306 -6.27 2.18 16.09
N LEU A 307 -5.80 2.86 15.03
CA LEU A 307 -4.39 3.21 14.84
C LEU A 307 -3.88 4.13 15.95
N ILE A 308 -4.68 5.11 16.38
CA ILE A 308 -4.33 5.96 17.53
C ILE A 308 -4.06 5.10 18.75
N ALA A 309 -4.94 4.15 19.06
CA ALA A 309 -4.84 3.29 20.23
C ALA A 309 -3.61 2.37 20.23
N VAL A 310 -3.29 1.73 19.07
CA VAL A 310 -2.27 0.66 19.02
C VAL A 310 -0.94 1.08 18.41
N GLN A 311 -0.87 2.22 17.70
CA GLN A 311 0.36 2.70 17.05
C GLN A 311 0.73 4.13 17.48
N GLY A 312 -0.24 5.04 17.58
CA GLY A 312 0.04 6.45 17.88
C GLY A 312 0.35 6.73 19.36
N LEU A 313 -0.40 6.12 20.26
CA LEU A 313 -0.30 6.38 21.72
C LEU A 313 0.75 5.55 22.47
N PRO A 314 1.13 4.31 22.09
CA PRO A 314 1.96 3.45 22.92
C PRO A 314 3.28 4.07 23.36
N LEU A 315 3.97 4.82 22.49
CA LEU A 315 5.21 5.51 22.83
C LEU A 315 4.99 6.55 23.94
N PHE A 316 4.01 7.42 23.78
CA PHE A 316 3.71 8.47 24.75
C PHE A 316 3.17 7.92 26.06
N ALA A 317 2.27 6.94 26.01
CA ALA A 317 1.73 6.27 27.18
C ALA A 317 2.82 5.55 27.99
N THR A 318 3.76 4.88 27.31
CA THR A 318 4.91 4.25 27.96
C THR A 318 5.75 5.28 28.71
N LEU A 319 6.10 6.40 28.08
CA LEU A 319 6.90 7.46 28.74
C LEU A 319 6.18 8.07 29.91
N LEU A 320 4.88 8.33 29.77
CA LEU A 320 4.04 8.92 30.81
C LEU A 320 3.93 8.00 32.05
N PHE A 321 3.57 6.73 31.83
CA PHE A 321 3.37 5.81 32.96
C PHE A 321 4.69 5.36 33.59
N LEU A 322 5.77 5.25 32.83
CA LEU A 322 7.09 5.04 33.37
C LEU A 322 7.50 6.22 34.28
N GLY A 323 7.29 7.46 33.83
CA GLY A 323 7.51 8.66 34.63
C GLY A 323 6.66 8.69 35.90
N SER A 324 5.39 8.25 35.81
CA SER A 324 4.51 8.15 36.99
C SER A 324 5.03 7.16 38.02
N ILE A 325 5.49 5.98 37.57
CA ILE A 325 6.07 4.95 38.48
C ILE A 325 7.38 5.44 39.12
N ILE A 326 8.26 6.07 38.35
CA ILE A 326 9.51 6.66 38.86
C ILE A 326 9.22 7.72 39.91
N SER A 327 8.11 8.46 39.76
CA SER A 327 7.63 9.47 40.73
C SER A 327 6.91 8.86 41.94
N GLY A 328 6.89 7.54 42.11
CA GLY A 328 6.30 6.83 43.24
C GLY A 328 4.82 6.46 43.08
N CYS A 329 4.21 6.64 41.92
CA CYS A 329 2.83 6.26 41.66
C CYS A 329 2.73 4.81 41.15
N THR A 330 2.50 3.86 42.06
CA THR A 330 2.46 2.40 41.77
C THR A 330 1.05 1.81 41.85
N ALA A 331 0.03 2.56 41.35
CA ALA A 331 -1.34 2.06 41.29
C ALA A 331 -1.47 0.97 40.19
N LEU A 332 -2.19 -0.12 40.47
CA LEU A 332 -2.40 -1.24 39.55
C LEU A 332 -2.80 -0.85 38.12
N PRO A 333 -3.73 0.12 37.88
CA PRO A 333 -4.06 0.56 36.53
C PRO A 333 -2.87 1.15 35.76
N ILE A 334 -1.95 1.84 36.44
CA ILE A 334 -0.75 2.44 35.83
C ILE A 334 0.21 1.33 35.40
N GLU A 335 0.43 0.33 36.23
CA GLU A 335 1.30 -0.82 35.92
C GLU A 335 0.75 -1.64 34.76
N MET A 336 -0.57 -1.90 34.77
CA MET A 336 -1.26 -2.59 33.67
C MET A 336 -1.17 -1.82 32.35
N ALA A 337 -1.40 -0.51 32.39
CA ALA A 337 -1.32 0.33 31.19
C ALA A 337 0.13 0.41 30.67
N LEU A 338 1.13 0.53 31.55
CA LEU A 338 2.54 0.46 31.16
C LEU A 338 2.86 -0.88 30.52
N GLY A 339 2.46 -2.00 31.15
CA GLY A 339 2.68 -3.35 30.61
C GLY A 339 2.06 -3.55 29.24
N LEU A 340 0.82 -3.10 29.01
CA LEU A 340 0.15 -3.17 27.71
C LEU A 340 0.91 -2.36 26.66
N ASN A 341 1.29 -1.12 26.96
CA ASN A 341 1.97 -0.26 25.99
C ASN A 341 3.40 -0.74 25.68
N LEU A 342 4.14 -1.28 26.65
CA LEU A 342 5.40 -1.98 26.41
C LEU A 342 5.20 -3.21 25.52
N GLY A 343 4.14 -3.97 25.72
CA GLY A 343 3.78 -5.11 24.88
C GLY A 343 3.49 -4.66 23.43
N LEU A 344 2.73 -3.58 23.23
CA LEU A 344 2.46 -3.01 21.90
C LEU A 344 3.73 -2.52 21.20
N LEU A 345 4.63 -1.85 21.93
CA LEU A 345 5.96 -1.47 21.40
C LEU A 345 6.81 -2.68 21.07
N GLY A 346 6.79 -3.72 21.91
CA GLY A 346 7.46 -4.98 21.65
C GLY A 346 6.98 -5.66 20.37
N ILE A 347 5.66 -5.71 20.15
CA ILE A 347 5.06 -6.18 18.88
C ILE A 347 5.55 -5.34 17.71
N ARG A 348 5.56 -4.02 17.86
CA ARG A 348 6.00 -3.09 16.80
C ARG A 348 7.47 -3.31 16.44
N ILE A 349 8.33 -3.54 17.40
CA ILE A 349 9.75 -3.86 17.18
C ILE A 349 9.90 -5.23 16.51
N ALA A 350 9.15 -6.23 16.95
CA ALA A 350 9.17 -7.56 16.34
C ALA A 350 8.70 -7.50 14.85
N LEU A 351 7.75 -6.65 14.54
CA LEU A 351 7.29 -6.44 13.15
C LEU A 351 8.35 -5.80 12.25
N LEU A 352 9.36 -5.09 12.76
CA LEU A 352 10.48 -4.62 11.94
C LEU A 352 11.19 -5.79 11.26
N TRP A 353 11.46 -6.87 12.03
CA TRP A 353 12.06 -8.08 11.47
C TRP A 353 11.15 -8.75 10.43
N ALA A 354 9.85 -8.74 10.67
CA ALA A 354 8.89 -9.36 9.76
C ALA A 354 8.75 -8.58 8.43
N ILE A 355 8.85 -7.25 8.44
CA ILE A 355 8.73 -6.41 7.25
C ILE A 355 10.08 -6.09 6.59
N ALA A 356 11.22 -6.37 7.22
CA ALA A 356 12.55 -6.10 6.65
C ALA A 356 12.74 -6.69 5.24
N PRO A 357 12.26 -7.92 4.91
CA PRO A 357 12.36 -8.46 3.56
C PRO A 357 11.58 -7.66 2.50
N SER A 358 10.62 -6.84 2.90
CA SER A 358 9.89 -5.94 2.00
C SER A 358 10.70 -4.70 1.60
N TYR A 359 11.95 -4.57 2.07
CA TYR A 359 12.82 -3.45 1.77
C TYR A 359 14.15 -3.92 1.17
N ASP A 360 14.60 -3.21 0.13
CA ASP A 360 15.91 -3.43 -0.48
C ASP A 360 16.94 -2.51 0.18
N PHE A 361 17.85 -3.11 0.95
CA PHE A 361 18.91 -2.39 1.66
C PHE A 361 20.19 -2.24 0.82
N THR A 362 20.25 -2.75 -0.40
CA THR A 362 21.49 -2.78 -1.20
C THR A 362 21.98 -1.38 -1.60
N GLN A 363 21.06 -0.43 -1.75
CA GLN A 363 21.37 0.96 -2.11
C GLN A 363 21.24 1.93 -0.92
N ALA A 364 21.08 1.42 0.30
CA ALA A 364 20.81 2.21 1.48
C ALA A 364 22.04 3.03 1.95
N GLN A 365 21.88 4.34 2.07
CA GLN A 365 22.88 5.23 2.67
C GLN A 365 22.78 5.26 4.21
N ALA A 366 21.61 4.99 4.76
CA ALA A 366 21.31 5.10 6.18
C ALA A 366 20.35 4.00 6.68
N ALA A 367 20.64 2.73 6.36
CA ALA A 367 19.81 1.57 6.72
C ALA A 367 19.49 1.45 8.23
N TRP A 368 20.34 1.97 9.11
CA TRP A 368 20.13 1.95 10.55
C TRP A 368 18.87 2.72 10.98
N SER A 369 18.44 3.75 10.22
CA SER A 369 17.24 4.53 10.55
C SER A 369 15.95 3.73 10.41
N PHE A 370 15.94 2.63 9.66
CA PHE A 370 14.85 1.65 9.62
C PHE A 370 14.45 1.16 11.02
N TRP A 371 15.45 0.86 11.85
CA TRP A 371 15.21 0.36 13.20
C TRP A 371 14.67 1.42 14.17
N LEU A 372 14.79 2.70 13.81
CA LEU A 372 14.20 3.83 14.54
C LEU A 372 12.79 4.21 14.04
N SER A 373 12.26 3.51 13.04
CA SER A 373 10.93 3.82 12.49
C SER A 373 9.77 3.73 13.51
N PRO A 374 9.83 2.97 14.61
CA PRO A 374 8.79 3.05 15.65
C PRO A 374 8.64 4.44 16.27
N LEU A 375 9.69 5.27 16.27
CA LEU A 375 9.61 6.66 16.72
C LEU A 375 8.81 7.55 15.75
N ALA A 376 8.62 7.12 14.51
CA ALA A 376 7.78 7.81 13.51
C ALA A 376 6.31 7.38 13.57
N ASP A 377 5.94 6.39 14.37
CA ASP A 377 4.57 5.86 14.43
C ASP A 377 3.52 6.92 14.77
N PRO A 378 3.70 7.82 15.77
CA PRO A 378 2.75 8.89 16.01
C PRO A 378 2.59 9.83 14.81
N LEU A 379 3.69 10.10 14.09
CA LEU A 379 3.69 10.92 12.89
C LEU A 379 2.93 10.24 11.76
N ALA A 380 3.13 8.93 11.57
CA ALA A 380 2.40 8.15 10.57
C ALA A 380 0.89 8.17 10.82
N VAL A 381 0.45 7.97 12.08
CA VAL A 381 -0.97 8.05 12.45
C VAL A 381 -1.52 9.47 12.24
N TYR A 382 -0.77 10.49 12.61
CA TYR A 382 -1.15 11.90 12.35
C TYR A 382 -1.29 12.17 10.84
N ARG A 383 -0.45 11.57 10.01
CA ARG A 383 -0.58 11.71 8.54
C ARG A 383 -1.87 11.08 8.02
N ILE A 384 -2.30 9.93 8.56
CA ILE A 384 -3.60 9.33 8.23
C ILE A 384 -4.74 10.27 8.64
N PHE A 385 -4.69 10.84 9.85
CA PHE A 385 -5.68 11.82 10.29
C PHE A 385 -5.79 13.01 9.31
N LEU A 386 -4.65 13.59 8.90
CA LEU A 386 -4.65 14.68 7.92
C LEU A 386 -5.28 14.27 6.57
N SER A 387 -5.00 13.06 6.09
CA SER A 387 -5.62 12.53 4.85
C SER A 387 -7.12 12.34 5.00
N SER A 388 -7.57 11.80 6.15
CA SER A 388 -9.01 11.59 6.42
C SER A 388 -9.79 12.90 6.47
N TRP A 389 -9.13 14.00 6.81
CA TRP A 389 -9.74 15.34 6.89
C TRP A 389 -9.76 16.08 5.55
N HIS A 390 -8.71 15.90 4.71
CA HIS A 390 -8.56 16.63 3.45
C HIS A 390 -8.65 15.69 2.26
N THR A 391 -9.47 16.04 1.25
CA THR A 391 -9.50 15.30 -0.02
C THR A 391 -8.38 15.80 -0.93
N PRO A 392 -7.58 14.91 -1.53
CA PRO A 392 -6.60 15.31 -2.52
C PRO A 392 -7.29 15.94 -3.73
N THR A 393 -6.84 17.14 -4.13
CA THR A 393 -7.36 17.85 -5.32
C THR A 393 -6.36 17.86 -6.46
N GLN A 394 -5.17 17.30 -6.23
CA GLN A 394 -4.04 17.35 -7.18
C GLN A 394 -3.29 16.00 -7.19
N TRP A 395 -2.92 15.52 -8.39
CA TRP A 395 -2.07 14.36 -8.56
C TRP A 395 -1.11 14.58 -9.72
N ARG A 396 0.19 14.38 -9.49
CA ARG A 396 1.28 14.57 -10.47
C ARG A 396 1.17 15.90 -11.26
N GLY A 397 0.87 17.01 -10.56
CA GLY A 397 0.73 18.33 -11.14
C GLY A 397 -0.63 18.62 -11.82
N ARG A 398 -1.49 17.62 -12.00
CA ARG A 398 -2.84 17.79 -12.54
C ARG A 398 -3.85 18.09 -11.43
N ARG A 399 -4.67 19.14 -11.59
CA ARG A 399 -5.75 19.50 -10.67
C ARG A 399 -7.07 18.86 -11.11
N TYR A 400 -7.86 18.39 -10.15
CA TYR A 400 -9.14 17.71 -10.31
C TYR A 400 -10.24 18.48 -9.56
N GLU A 401 -10.51 19.72 -9.99
CA GLU A 401 -11.48 20.60 -9.31
C GLU A 401 -12.94 20.13 -9.51
N ASP A 402 -13.24 19.47 -10.62
CA ASP A 402 -14.60 19.02 -10.98
C ASP A 402 -15.03 17.68 -10.31
N LEU A 403 -14.19 17.03 -9.55
CA LEU A 403 -14.55 15.77 -8.89
C LEU A 403 -15.26 15.97 -7.53
N MET A 404 -15.36 17.22 -7.05
CA MET A 404 -15.89 17.54 -5.73
C MET A 404 -17.37 17.94 -5.72
N HIS A 405 -18.06 17.85 -6.85
CA HIS A 405 -19.50 18.17 -6.97
C HIS A 405 -20.33 16.98 -7.40
#